data_9c6f50fa86bb8dbc84d52409c5a9d0c7
#
_entry.id   9c6f50fa86bb8dbc84d52409c5a9d0c7
#
_cell.length_a   1.000
_cell.length_b   1.000
_cell.length_c   1.000
_cell.angle_alpha   90.00
_cell.angle_beta   90.00
_cell.angle_gamma   90.00
#
_symmetry.space_group_name_H-M   'P 1'
#
loop_
_entity.id
_entity.type
_entity.pdbx_description
1 polymer ?
#
loop_
_entity_poly.entity_id
_entity_poly.type
_entity_poly.pdbx_seq_one_letter_code
_entity_poly.pdbx_strand_id
1 'polypeptide(L)'
;MKKIDMHAHFFPRIAQEEAARLDAATAPWLRIDEGGETGNIMLDNRAFRPVYRALWDPALRVEELDRHGVDLQVVCATPIMFGYRYDGHAVMDWVQRMNDLALEHCAYAPHRLKAMAQVPLQDLDLACAEASRAKATGHVGVQIGNHLGEKDLDDEQLVAFLRHCGNEHIPVLVHPWDMMTDGRMKKWMMPWLVAMPAETQLSILSLILSGAFERLPRSLKLCFAHGGGAFPYLLGRAENAWHCRDIVRADSPHPPSHYLERFYVDSAVFDPRALRLLVDTMGAERIMLGSDHPFPLGEQDIGQLVAQQPGLDDAARHRILAGNALEFFGL
;
A
#
# COMPACT_ATOMS: atom_id res chain seq x y z
N MET A 1 4.27 -22.56 -9.96
CA MET A 1 4.33 -22.14 -8.53
C MET A 1 3.22 -21.12 -8.36
N LYS A 2 2.45 -21.21 -7.28
CA LYS A 2 1.34 -20.29 -7.02
C LYS A 2 1.85 -18.85 -6.89
N LYS A 3 1.09 -17.88 -7.44
CA LYS A 3 1.39 -16.45 -7.34
C LYS A 3 0.21 -15.71 -6.71
N ILE A 4 0.48 -14.96 -5.65
CA ILE A 4 -0.50 -14.07 -5.00
C ILE A 4 0.08 -12.66 -5.01
N ASP A 5 -0.49 -11.81 -5.84
CA ASP A 5 -0.13 -10.40 -5.92
C ASP A 5 -0.88 -9.63 -4.82
N MET A 6 -0.14 -9.20 -3.80
CA MET A 6 -0.73 -8.56 -2.61
C MET A 6 -0.92 -7.05 -2.74
N HIS A 7 -0.40 -6.44 -3.81
CA HIS A 7 -0.41 -5.00 -4.00
C HIS A 7 -0.76 -4.66 -5.45
N ALA A 8 -2.04 -4.36 -5.68
CA ALA A 8 -2.57 -3.86 -6.94
C ALA A 8 -3.68 -2.84 -6.66
N HIS A 9 -3.92 -1.95 -7.61
CA HIS A 9 -4.88 -0.85 -7.44
C HIS A 9 -6.15 -1.04 -8.25
N PHE A 10 -7.24 -0.48 -7.73
CA PHE A 10 -8.46 -0.27 -8.48
C PHE A 10 -8.96 1.18 -8.32
N PHE A 11 -9.78 1.60 -9.25
CA PHE A 11 -10.56 2.84 -9.16
C PHE A 11 -11.95 2.55 -9.73
N PRO A 12 -13.03 2.75 -8.96
CA PRO A 12 -14.37 2.39 -9.41
C PRO A 12 -14.88 3.33 -10.51
N ARG A 13 -15.91 2.89 -11.23
CA ARG A 13 -16.63 3.73 -12.19
C ARG A 13 -17.52 4.72 -11.44
N ILE A 14 -16.91 5.77 -10.93
CA ILE A 14 -17.60 6.83 -10.20
C ILE A 14 -17.77 8.04 -11.10
N ALA A 15 -19.00 8.53 -11.23
CA ALA A 15 -19.32 9.70 -12.02
C ALA A 15 -19.03 11.01 -11.26
N GLN A 16 -18.91 12.11 -12.00
CA GLN A 16 -18.64 13.42 -11.41
C GLN A 16 -19.70 13.84 -10.39
N GLU A 17 -20.98 13.56 -10.68
CA GLU A 17 -22.10 13.91 -9.81
C GLU A 17 -22.07 13.13 -8.47
N GLU A 18 -21.57 11.91 -8.49
CA GLU A 18 -21.40 11.10 -7.28
C GLU A 18 -20.22 11.62 -6.45
N ALA A 19 -19.09 11.89 -7.06
CA ALA A 19 -17.93 12.47 -6.41
C ALA A 19 -18.21 13.87 -5.83
N ALA A 20 -19.03 14.68 -6.52
CA ALA A 20 -19.42 16.01 -6.08
C ALA A 20 -20.23 16.03 -4.77
N ARG A 21 -20.78 14.87 -4.33
CA ARG A 21 -21.44 14.77 -3.02
C ARG A 21 -20.43 14.88 -1.86
N LEU A 22 -19.20 14.44 -2.08
CA LEU A 22 -18.12 14.66 -1.12
C LEU A 22 -17.56 16.08 -1.28
N ASP A 23 -17.07 16.41 -2.47
CA ASP A 23 -16.56 17.75 -2.80
C ASP A 23 -16.47 17.92 -4.33
N ALA A 24 -17.16 18.92 -4.85
CA ALA A 24 -17.24 19.14 -6.30
C ALA A 24 -15.90 19.52 -6.95
N ALA A 25 -14.99 20.13 -6.19
CA ALA A 25 -13.72 20.63 -6.72
C ALA A 25 -12.56 19.64 -6.59
N THR A 26 -12.59 18.74 -5.60
CA THR A 26 -11.41 17.95 -5.22
C THR A 26 -11.64 16.46 -5.09
N ALA A 27 -12.91 15.99 -5.03
CA ALA A 27 -13.18 14.55 -5.00
C ALA A 27 -12.89 13.93 -6.38
N PRO A 28 -12.18 12.78 -6.41
CA PRO A 28 -11.78 12.16 -7.67
C PRO A 28 -12.94 11.39 -8.31
N TRP A 29 -13.03 11.45 -9.64
CA TRP A 29 -13.98 10.69 -10.43
C TRP A 29 -13.34 10.14 -11.72
N LEU A 30 -13.98 9.19 -12.39
CA LEU A 30 -13.44 8.52 -13.55
C LEU A 30 -14.14 8.98 -14.84
N ARG A 31 -13.39 9.60 -15.73
CA ARG A 31 -13.80 9.81 -17.11
C ARG A 31 -13.23 8.70 -17.99
N ILE A 32 -14.10 7.91 -18.60
CA ILE A 32 -13.72 6.88 -19.57
C ILE A 32 -13.78 7.50 -20.96
N ASP A 33 -12.73 7.27 -21.76
CA ASP A 33 -12.63 7.77 -23.13
C ASP A 33 -13.53 6.96 -24.08
N GLU A 34 -13.82 7.50 -25.26
CA GLU A 34 -14.56 6.81 -26.31
C GLU A 34 -13.81 5.51 -26.68
N GLY A 35 -14.54 4.38 -26.70
CA GLY A 35 -13.95 3.05 -26.89
C GLY A 35 -13.65 2.27 -25.62
N GLY A 36 -13.57 2.91 -24.45
CA GLY A 36 -13.57 2.26 -23.15
C GLY A 36 -12.23 1.65 -22.68
N GLU A 37 -11.15 1.75 -23.48
CA GLU A 37 -9.84 1.14 -23.16
C GLU A 37 -8.97 2.04 -22.29
N THR A 38 -9.17 3.35 -22.36
CA THR A 38 -8.45 4.36 -21.59
C THR A 38 -9.41 5.30 -20.89
N GLY A 39 -8.89 6.08 -19.96
CA GLY A 39 -9.63 7.09 -19.23
C GLY A 39 -8.71 8.00 -18.44
N ASN A 40 -9.30 8.86 -17.65
CA ASN A 40 -8.57 9.74 -16.75
C ASN A 40 -9.24 9.76 -15.37
N ILE A 41 -8.45 9.68 -14.33
CA ILE A 41 -8.89 10.14 -13.02
C ILE A 41 -8.96 11.67 -13.09
N MET A 42 -10.11 12.21 -12.75
CA MET A 42 -10.40 13.63 -12.81
C MET A 42 -10.47 14.22 -11.42
N LEU A 43 -10.06 15.49 -11.28
CA LEU A 43 -10.36 16.36 -10.14
C LEU A 43 -11.09 17.58 -10.70
N ASP A 44 -12.36 17.78 -10.33
CA ASP A 44 -13.23 18.72 -11.03
C ASP A 44 -13.21 18.44 -12.54
N ASN A 45 -12.95 19.43 -13.35
CA ASN A 45 -12.83 19.32 -14.81
C ASN A 45 -11.39 19.11 -15.33
N ARG A 46 -10.42 18.86 -14.45
CA ARG A 46 -9.01 18.69 -14.82
C ARG A 46 -8.61 17.22 -14.77
N ALA A 47 -7.95 16.72 -15.82
CA ALA A 47 -7.33 15.42 -15.80
C ALA A 47 -6.17 15.42 -14.79
N PHE A 48 -6.26 14.53 -13.80
CA PHE A 48 -5.20 14.30 -12.82
C PHE A 48 -4.21 13.27 -13.32
N ARG A 49 -4.73 12.13 -13.81
CA ARG A 49 -3.89 10.99 -14.22
C ARG A 49 -4.58 10.17 -15.32
N PRO A 50 -3.88 9.88 -16.44
CA PRO A 50 -4.38 8.89 -17.41
C PRO A 50 -4.35 7.48 -16.80
N VAL A 51 -5.35 6.67 -17.12
CA VAL A 51 -5.53 5.32 -16.60
C VAL A 51 -6.04 4.37 -17.67
N TYR A 52 -5.88 3.06 -17.43
CA TYR A 52 -6.23 1.99 -18.35
C TYR A 52 -7.38 1.15 -17.81
N ARG A 53 -8.08 0.48 -18.69
CA ARG A 53 -9.32 -0.27 -18.43
C ARG A 53 -9.19 -1.29 -17.29
N ALA A 54 -8.05 -1.96 -17.14
CA ALA A 54 -7.82 -2.90 -16.05
C ALA A 54 -7.97 -2.29 -14.65
N LEU A 55 -7.94 -0.95 -14.51
CA LEU A 55 -8.14 -0.28 -13.23
C LEU A 55 -9.61 -0.38 -12.73
N TRP A 56 -10.59 -0.40 -13.65
CA TRP A 56 -12.03 -0.40 -13.34
C TRP A 56 -12.82 -1.58 -13.89
N ASP A 57 -12.22 -2.41 -14.73
CA ASP A 57 -12.89 -3.55 -15.36
C ASP A 57 -12.35 -4.87 -14.78
N PRO A 58 -13.11 -5.56 -13.93
CA PRO A 58 -12.66 -6.80 -13.32
C PRO A 58 -12.53 -7.96 -14.32
N ALA A 59 -13.26 -7.94 -15.45
CA ALA A 59 -13.14 -8.98 -16.47
C ALA A 59 -11.77 -8.92 -17.15
N LEU A 60 -11.38 -7.73 -17.64
CA LEU A 60 -10.05 -7.53 -18.22
C LEU A 60 -8.94 -7.82 -17.21
N ARG A 61 -9.13 -7.41 -15.95
CA ARG A 61 -8.18 -7.71 -14.86
C ARG A 61 -7.94 -9.22 -14.73
N VAL A 62 -8.99 -10.04 -14.71
CA VAL A 62 -8.87 -11.50 -14.62
C VAL A 62 -8.15 -12.08 -15.84
N GLU A 63 -8.45 -11.59 -17.05
CA GLU A 63 -7.74 -11.99 -18.28
C GLU A 63 -6.23 -11.68 -18.18
N GLU A 64 -5.86 -10.54 -17.62
CA GLU A 64 -4.45 -10.18 -17.40
C GLU A 64 -3.81 -11.07 -16.34
N LEU A 65 -4.50 -11.37 -15.24
CA LEU A 65 -4.01 -12.32 -14.24
C LEU A 65 -3.75 -13.71 -14.85
N ASP A 66 -4.62 -14.19 -15.74
CA ASP A 66 -4.44 -15.46 -16.45
C ASP A 66 -3.20 -15.41 -17.36
N ARG A 67 -3.00 -14.29 -18.08
CA ARG A 67 -1.84 -14.08 -18.94
C ARG A 67 -0.51 -14.12 -18.17
N HIS A 68 -0.49 -13.57 -16.96
CA HIS A 68 0.69 -13.52 -16.09
C HIS A 68 0.81 -14.75 -15.16
N GLY A 69 -0.18 -15.66 -15.17
CA GLY A 69 -0.22 -16.82 -14.28
C GLY A 69 -0.32 -16.44 -12.81
N VAL A 70 -1.07 -15.38 -12.48
CA VAL A 70 -1.37 -14.96 -11.12
C VAL A 70 -2.64 -15.65 -10.65
N ASP A 71 -2.57 -16.37 -9.55
CA ASP A 71 -3.70 -17.14 -9.02
C ASP A 71 -4.70 -16.27 -8.25
N LEU A 72 -4.21 -15.27 -7.52
CA LEU A 72 -5.02 -14.34 -6.73
C LEU A 72 -4.35 -12.97 -6.68
N GLN A 73 -5.16 -11.92 -6.76
CA GLN A 73 -4.72 -10.54 -6.58
C GLN A 73 -5.53 -9.85 -5.49
N VAL A 74 -4.85 -9.12 -4.63
CA VAL A 74 -5.44 -8.23 -3.63
C VAL A 74 -5.47 -6.81 -4.21
N VAL A 75 -6.66 -6.23 -4.34
CA VAL A 75 -6.83 -4.88 -4.86
C VAL A 75 -7.02 -3.87 -3.75
N CYS A 76 -6.37 -2.74 -3.89
CA CYS A 76 -6.39 -1.61 -2.97
C CYS A 76 -6.93 -0.37 -3.67
N ALA A 77 -7.48 0.57 -2.91
CA ALA A 77 -7.85 1.87 -3.45
C ALA A 77 -6.64 2.59 -4.06
N THR A 78 -6.83 3.27 -5.20
CA THR A 78 -5.85 4.25 -5.67
C THR A 78 -5.73 5.36 -4.61
N PRO A 79 -4.50 5.73 -4.14
CA PRO A 79 -4.35 6.59 -2.95
C PRO A 79 -5.05 7.95 -2.98
N ILE A 80 -5.31 8.50 -4.18
CA ILE A 80 -6.10 9.73 -4.33
C ILE A 80 -7.52 9.62 -3.75
N MET A 81 -8.00 8.38 -3.51
CA MET A 81 -9.33 8.11 -2.96
C MET A 81 -9.39 8.21 -1.44
N PHE A 82 -8.26 8.28 -0.72
CA PHE A 82 -8.23 8.22 0.76
C PHE A 82 -9.04 9.32 1.45
N GLY A 83 -9.11 10.51 0.87
CA GLY A 83 -9.94 11.58 1.39
C GLY A 83 -9.47 12.21 2.71
N TYR A 84 -8.19 12.07 3.08
CA TYR A 84 -7.66 12.54 4.37
C TYR A 84 -7.68 14.05 4.58
N ARG A 85 -7.92 14.82 3.52
CA ARG A 85 -8.08 16.28 3.59
C ARG A 85 -9.46 16.74 4.05
N TYR A 86 -10.43 15.82 4.09
CA TYR A 86 -11.80 16.14 4.51
C TYR A 86 -11.99 15.79 5.98
N ASP A 87 -13.00 16.40 6.61
CA ASP A 87 -13.44 16.02 7.95
C ASP A 87 -13.85 14.54 8.01
N GLY A 88 -13.50 13.83 9.09
CA GLY A 88 -13.74 12.40 9.20
C GLY A 88 -15.20 12.01 9.05
N HIS A 89 -16.12 12.77 9.62
CA HIS A 89 -17.56 12.52 9.46
C HIS A 89 -18.05 12.81 8.05
N ALA A 90 -17.54 13.88 7.42
CA ALA A 90 -17.94 14.24 6.05
C ALA A 90 -17.48 13.21 5.01
N VAL A 91 -16.35 12.53 5.26
CA VAL A 91 -15.77 11.55 4.33
C VAL A 91 -16.33 10.12 4.51
N MET A 92 -17.06 9.84 5.59
CA MET A 92 -17.49 8.47 5.93
C MET A 92 -18.30 7.79 4.83
N ASP A 93 -19.31 8.49 4.30
CA ASP A 93 -20.14 7.94 3.21
C ASP A 93 -19.31 7.60 1.98
N TRP A 94 -18.31 8.45 1.67
CA TRP A 94 -17.36 8.21 0.60
C TRP A 94 -16.49 6.98 0.87
N VAL A 95 -15.88 6.88 2.03
CA VAL A 95 -15.01 5.75 2.41
C VAL A 95 -15.79 4.43 2.34
N GLN A 96 -16.98 4.38 2.95
CA GLN A 96 -17.83 3.18 2.92
C GLN A 96 -18.24 2.82 1.50
N ARG A 97 -18.66 3.80 0.70
CA ARG A 97 -19.03 3.57 -0.70
C ARG A 97 -17.86 3.03 -1.53
N MET A 98 -16.63 3.57 -1.35
CA MET A 98 -15.45 3.07 -2.06
C MET A 98 -15.08 1.65 -1.63
N ASN A 99 -15.21 1.33 -0.35
CA ASN A 99 -14.97 -0.01 0.17
C ASN A 99 -16.00 -1.01 -0.37
N ASP A 100 -17.29 -0.65 -0.39
CA ASP A 100 -18.33 -1.49 -0.94
C ASP A 100 -18.14 -1.74 -2.45
N LEU A 101 -17.75 -0.72 -3.21
CA LEU A 101 -17.40 -0.85 -4.63
C LEU A 101 -16.17 -1.75 -4.87
N ALA A 102 -15.23 -1.79 -3.92
CA ALA A 102 -14.10 -2.73 -4.00
C ALA A 102 -14.57 -4.18 -3.85
N LEU A 103 -15.51 -4.45 -2.95
CA LEU A 103 -16.13 -5.79 -2.83
C LEU A 103 -16.96 -6.14 -4.06
N GLU A 104 -17.75 -5.20 -4.60
CA GLU A 104 -18.50 -5.39 -5.86
C GLU A 104 -17.54 -5.75 -7.01
N HIS A 105 -16.42 -5.04 -7.15
CA HIS A 105 -15.38 -5.34 -8.15
C HIS A 105 -14.82 -6.76 -7.98
N CYS A 106 -14.52 -7.16 -6.74
CA CYS A 106 -13.98 -8.50 -6.45
C CYS A 106 -15.03 -9.62 -6.58
N ALA A 107 -16.32 -9.30 -6.46
CA ALA A 107 -17.40 -10.27 -6.59
C ALA A 107 -17.51 -10.86 -8.02
N TYR A 108 -16.91 -10.21 -9.03
CA TYR A 108 -16.80 -10.77 -10.37
C TYR A 108 -16.05 -12.12 -10.40
N ALA A 109 -14.98 -12.24 -9.60
CA ALA A 109 -14.19 -13.46 -9.50
C ALA A 109 -13.66 -13.64 -8.06
N PRO A 110 -14.50 -14.02 -7.09
CA PRO A 110 -14.17 -13.98 -5.67
C PRO A 110 -13.06 -14.94 -5.25
N HIS A 111 -12.72 -15.93 -6.08
CA HIS A 111 -11.58 -16.83 -5.88
C HIS A 111 -10.26 -16.27 -6.43
N ARG A 112 -10.32 -15.21 -7.24
CA ARG A 112 -9.19 -14.58 -7.93
C ARG A 112 -8.90 -13.17 -7.42
N LEU A 113 -9.90 -12.48 -6.85
CA LEU A 113 -9.82 -11.10 -6.41
C LEU A 113 -10.23 -10.98 -4.94
N LYS A 114 -9.46 -10.22 -4.18
CA LYS A 114 -9.76 -9.84 -2.79
C LYS A 114 -9.56 -8.34 -2.64
N ALA A 115 -10.34 -7.70 -1.77
CA ALA A 115 -10.25 -6.27 -1.54
C ALA A 115 -9.61 -5.94 -0.19
N MET A 116 -8.76 -4.92 -0.16
CA MET A 116 -8.44 -4.16 1.04
C MET A 116 -9.33 -2.93 1.11
N ALA A 117 -9.70 -2.54 2.33
CA ALA A 117 -10.46 -1.32 2.57
C ALA A 117 -9.53 -0.12 2.79
N GLN A 118 -10.06 1.09 2.61
CA GLN A 118 -9.49 2.33 3.11
C GLN A 118 -10.25 2.81 4.35
N VAL A 119 -9.66 3.68 5.15
CA VAL A 119 -10.25 4.18 6.40
C VAL A 119 -10.02 5.68 6.57
N PRO A 120 -10.90 6.42 7.27
CA PRO A 120 -10.75 7.86 7.51
C PRO A 120 -9.77 8.10 8.68
N LEU A 121 -8.45 8.00 8.44
CA LEU A 121 -7.40 8.13 9.48
C LEU A 121 -7.43 9.44 10.26
N GLN A 122 -8.06 10.48 9.74
CA GLN A 122 -8.20 11.78 10.41
C GLN A 122 -9.10 11.74 11.65
N ASP A 123 -9.89 10.65 11.80
CA ASP A 123 -10.71 10.39 12.99
C ASP A 123 -10.47 8.96 13.47
N LEU A 124 -9.88 8.81 14.67
CA LEU A 124 -9.49 7.50 15.20
C LEU A 124 -10.69 6.56 15.39
N ASP A 125 -11.79 7.06 15.95
CA ASP A 125 -12.95 6.23 16.27
C ASP A 125 -13.63 5.74 15.00
N LEU A 126 -13.78 6.62 14.02
CA LEU A 126 -14.33 6.27 12.71
C LEU A 126 -13.41 5.32 11.95
N ALA A 127 -12.10 5.53 11.98
CA ALA A 127 -11.13 4.65 11.33
C ALA A 127 -11.15 3.23 11.93
N CYS A 128 -11.19 3.10 13.26
CA CYS A 128 -11.29 1.82 13.94
C CYS A 128 -12.63 1.12 13.64
N ALA A 129 -13.74 1.86 13.68
CA ALA A 129 -15.06 1.32 13.38
C ALA A 129 -15.15 0.81 11.92
N GLU A 130 -14.63 1.58 10.97
CA GLU A 130 -14.63 1.19 9.56
C GLU A 130 -13.69 0.01 9.28
N ALA A 131 -12.51 -0.05 9.90
CA ALA A 131 -11.62 -1.21 9.78
C ALA A 131 -12.29 -2.49 10.26
N SER A 132 -13.00 -2.44 11.40
CA SER A 132 -13.76 -3.58 11.93
C SER A 132 -14.96 -3.94 11.03
N ARG A 133 -15.71 -2.95 10.50
CA ARG A 133 -16.77 -3.18 9.53
C ARG A 133 -16.24 -3.85 8.27
N ALA A 134 -15.16 -3.33 7.72
CA ALA A 134 -14.53 -3.86 6.51
C ALA A 134 -14.13 -5.32 6.67
N LYS A 135 -13.50 -5.68 7.78
CA LYS A 135 -13.19 -7.08 8.12
C LYS A 135 -14.45 -7.95 8.15
N ALA A 136 -15.51 -7.47 8.82
CA ALA A 136 -16.78 -8.20 8.93
C ALA A 136 -17.50 -8.38 7.58
N THR A 137 -17.30 -7.47 6.63
CA THR A 137 -17.89 -7.53 5.28
C THR A 137 -17.03 -8.32 4.27
N GLY A 138 -15.82 -8.76 4.66
CA GLY A 138 -15.00 -9.67 3.85
C GLY A 138 -13.78 -9.04 3.19
N HIS A 139 -13.40 -7.81 3.56
CA HIS A 139 -12.09 -7.27 3.19
C HIS A 139 -10.99 -8.04 3.91
N VAL A 140 -9.86 -8.26 3.22
CA VAL A 140 -8.74 -9.03 3.76
C VAL A 140 -7.76 -8.20 4.59
N GLY A 141 -7.93 -6.89 4.63
CA GLY A 141 -7.11 -5.95 5.38
C GLY A 141 -7.48 -4.51 5.06
N VAL A 142 -6.67 -3.58 5.53
CA VAL A 142 -6.81 -2.14 5.25
C VAL A 142 -5.55 -1.58 4.61
N GLN A 143 -5.73 -0.64 3.68
CA GLN A 143 -4.67 0.18 3.13
C GLN A 143 -4.76 1.57 3.74
N ILE A 144 -3.63 2.09 4.19
CA ILE A 144 -3.50 3.45 4.73
C ILE A 144 -2.39 4.24 4.05
N GLY A 145 -2.46 5.56 4.14
CA GLY A 145 -1.36 6.44 3.77
C GLY A 145 -0.20 6.33 4.74
N ASN A 146 0.95 6.78 4.29
CA ASN A 146 2.19 6.77 5.08
C ASN A 146 2.27 7.89 6.12
N HIS A 147 1.40 8.88 6.05
CA HIS A 147 1.26 10.00 7.00
C HIS A 147 -0.13 10.63 6.88
N LEU A 148 -0.47 11.50 7.83
CA LEU A 148 -1.71 12.28 7.83
C LEU A 148 -1.37 13.78 8.02
N GLY A 149 -1.32 14.55 6.93
CA GLY A 149 -0.83 15.92 6.97
C GLY A 149 0.62 15.94 7.47
N GLU A 150 0.89 16.64 8.58
CA GLU A 150 2.22 16.71 9.20
C GLU A 150 2.48 15.60 10.25
N LYS A 151 1.52 14.66 10.43
CA LYS A 151 1.63 13.55 11.38
C LYS A 151 2.20 12.32 10.71
N ASP A 152 3.40 11.90 11.10
CA ASP A 152 3.98 10.63 10.70
C ASP A 152 3.36 9.45 11.47
N LEU A 153 3.71 8.21 11.11
CA LEU A 153 3.09 7.00 11.70
C LEU A 153 3.36 6.83 13.20
N ASP A 154 4.27 7.58 13.80
CA ASP A 154 4.52 7.62 15.24
C ASP A 154 3.55 8.53 16.03
N ASP A 155 2.71 9.33 15.36
CA ASP A 155 1.65 10.09 16.03
C ASP A 155 0.75 9.15 16.85
N GLU A 156 0.39 9.57 18.07
CA GLU A 156 -0.34 8.74 19.04
C GLU A 156 -1.69 8.22 18.50
N GLN A 157 -2.38 9.01 17.67
CA GLN A 157 -3.62 8.60 17.03
C GLN A 157 -3.37 7.47 16.01
N LEU A 158 -2.31 7.59 15.20
CA LEU A 158 -1.95 6.58 14.19
C LEU A 158 -1.41 5.30 14.85
N VAL A 159 -0.61 5.43 15.91
CA VAL A 159 -0.18 4.29 16.73
C VAL A 159 -1.38 3.60 17.40
N ALA A 160 -2.37 4.36 17.89
CA ALA A 160 -3.60 3.77 18.46
C ALA A 160 -4.41 3.01 17.40
N PHE A 161 -4.52 3.53 16.17
CA PHE A 161 -5.15 2.83 15.05
C PHE A 161 -4.39 1.54 14.70
N LEU A 162 -3.07 1.57 14.58
CA LEU A 162 -2.25 0.38 14.31
C LEU A 162 -2.39 -0.67 15.44
N ARG A 163 -2.49 -0.21 16.69
CA ARG A 163 -2.75 -1.09 17.84
C ARG A 163 -4.12 -1.76 17.73
N HIS A 164 -5.16 -1.03 17.34
CA HIS A 164 -6.49 -1.58 17.07
C HIS A 164 -6.40 -2.66 15.98
N CYS A 165 -5.77 -2.39 14.85
CA CYS A 165 -5.59 -3.36 13.78
C CYS A 165 -4.87 -4.63 14.25
N GLY A 166 -3.81 -4.48 15.07
CA GLY A 166 -3.09 -5.62 15.63
C GLY A 166 -3.93 -6.47 16.58
N ASN A 167 -4.75 -5.84 17.44
CA ASN A 167 -5.64 -6.53 18.37
C ASN A 167 -6.78 -7.26 17.64
N GLU A 168 -7.30 -6.65 16.59
CA GLU A 168 -8.37 -7.22 15.77
C GLU A 168 -7.85 -8.14 14.65
N HIS A 169 -6.53 -8.37 14.56
CA HIS A 169 -5.90 -9.16 13.49
C HIS A 169 -6.30 -8.66 12.08
N ILE A 170 -6.28 -7.36 11.87
CA ILE A 170 -6.53 -6.72 10.58
C ILE A 170 -5.18 -6.40 9.94
N PRO A 171 -4.79 -7.04 8.81
CA PRO A 171 -3.56 -6.70 8.10
C PRO A 171 -3.59 -5.27 7.55
N VAL A 172 -2.44 -4.58 7.59
CA VAL A 172 -2.31 -3.18 7.18
C VAL A 172 -1.24 -3.06 6.09
N LEU A 173 -1.61 -2.47 4.95
CA LEU A 173 -0.67 -2.01 3.93
C LEU A 173 -0.50 -0.49 4.06
N VAL A 174 0.73 -0.04 4.26
CA VAL A 174 1.11 1.38 4.22
C VAL A 174 1.57 1.72 2.81
N HIS A 175 0.90 2.69 2.19
CA HIS A 175 1.19 3.12 0.84
C HIS A 175 1.43 4.65 0.80
N PRO A 176 2.50 5.14 0.17
CA PRO A 176 2.73 6.58 0.02
C PRO A 176 1.63 7.25 -0.81
N TRP A 177 1.14 8.41 -0.38
CA TRP A 177 -0.03 9.06 -0.99
C TRP A 177 0.19 10.55 -1.31
N ASP A 178 0.53 11.39 -0.33
CA ASP A 178 0.82 12.81 -0.49
C ASP A 178 2.32 13.02 -0.26
N MET A 179 3.07 13.03 -1.34
CA MET A 179 4.52 13.00 -1.29
C MET A 179 5.09 14.40 -1.05
N MET A 180 6.16 14.47 -0.27
CA MET A 180 6.93 15.72 -0.13
C MET A 180 7.34 16.24 -1.51
N THR A 181 7.00 17.48 -1.80
CA THR A 181 7.31 18.12 -3.09
C THR A 181 7.85 19.53 -2.89
N ASP A 182 8.84 19.91 -3.66
CA ASP A 182 9.35 21.27 -3.73
C ASP A 182 9.50 21.74 -5.19
N GLY A 183 9.97 22.99 -5.37
CA GLY A 183 10.17 23.55 -6.69
C GLY A 183 11.13 22.80 -7.60
N ARG A 184 12.01 21.94 -7.06
CA ARG A 184 12.97 21.13 -7.82
C ARG A 184 12.37 19.84 -8.37
N MET A 185 11.20 19.40 -7.87
CA MET A 185 10.56 18.12 -8.23
C MET A 185 9.51 18.23 -9.35
N LYS A 186 9.44 19.37 -10.07
CA LYS A 186 8.39 19.63 -11.06
C LYS A 186 8.53 18.88 -12.38
N LYS A 187 9.69 18.26 -12.66
CA LYS A 187 9.99 17.60 -13.95
C LYS A 187 10.17 16.10 -13.76
N TRP A 188 9.96 15.33 -14.85
CA TRP A 188 10.33 13.92 -14.98
C TRP A 188 9.72 13.01 -13.90
N MET A 189 8.54 13.32 -13.42
CA MET A 189 7.88 12.56 -12.35
C MET A 189 8.72 12.41 -11.07
N MET A 190 9.57 13.40 -10.75
CA MET A 190 10.46 13.34 -9.57
C MET A 190 9.75 13.05 -8.25
N PRO A 191 8.50 13.47 -7.99
CA PRO A 191 7.79 13.02 -6.79
C PRO A 191 7.69 11.50 -6.68
N TRP A 192 7.41 10.80 -7.79
CA TRP A 192 7.33 9.33 -7.80
C TRP A 192 8.70 8.66 -7.76
N LEU A 193 9.73 9.27 -8.35
CA LEU A 193 11.06 8.68 -8.45
C LEU A 193 11.92 8.94 -7.22
N VAL A 194 11.69 10.03 -6.49
CA VAL A 194 12.53 10.48 -5.36
C VAL A 194 11.73 10.57 -4.08
N ALA A 195 10.63 11.33 -4.08
CA ALA A 195 9.88 11.57 -2.85
C ALA A 195 9.16 10.30 -2.37
N MET A 196 8.49 9.56 -3.25
CA MET A 196 7.76 8.34 -2.88
C MET A 196 8.61 7.31 -2.10
N PRO A 197 9.80 6.88 -2.57
CA PRO A 197 10.64 6.00 -1.78
C PRO A 197 11.20 6.65 -0.50
N ALA A 198 11.40 7.97 -0.46
CA ALA A 198 11.83 8.67 0.73
C ALA A 198 10.70 8.75 1.78
N GLU A 199 9.46 8.95 1.37
CA GLU A 199 8.27 8.94 2.23
C GLU A 199 8.09 7.58 2.92
N THR A 200 8.22 6.48 2.18
CA THR A 200 8.13 5.14 2.74
C THR A 200 9.24 4.89 3.77
N GLN A 201 10.47 5.34 3.48
CA GLN A 201 11.56 5.28 4.46
C GLN A 201 11.27 6.10 5.71
N LEU A 202 10.74 7.32 5.57
CA LEU A 202 10.39 8.19 6.69
C LEU A 202 9.38 7.49 7.59
N SER A 203 8.33 6.90 7.02
CA SER A 203 7.30 6.17 7.76
C SER A 203 7.85 4.98 8.55
N ILE A 204 8.77 4.21 7.97
CA ILE A 204 9.41 3.08 8.67
C ILE A 204 10.27 3.60 9.82
N LEU A 205 11.08 4.64 9.57
CA LEU A 205 11.96 5.22 10.57
C LEU A 205 11.20 5.93 11.70
N SER A 206 10.06 6.56 11.41
CA SER A 206 9.23 7.19 12.45
C SER A 206 8.73 6.14 13.47
N LEU A 207 8.25 4.97 13.01
CA LEU A 207 7.86 3.87 13.88
C LEU A 207 9.02 3.26 14.67
N ILE A 208 10.20 3.15 14.06
CA ILE A 208 11.39 2.57 14.70
C ILE A 208 11.95 3.54 15.74
N LEU A 209 12.24 4.77 15.35
CA LEU A 209 13.01 5.71 16.17
C LEU A 209 12.19 6.34 17.29
N SER A 210 10.87 6.38 17.16
CA SER A 210 9.95 6.79 18.25
C SER A 210 9.69 5.69 19.31
N GLY A 211 10.20 4.47 19.09
CA GLY A 211 9.87 3.31 19.92
C GLY A 211 8.42 2.84 19.79
N ALA A 212 7.70 3.24 18.72
CA ALA A 212 6.31 2.82 18.53
C ALA A 212 6.16 1.30 18.44
N PHE A 213 7.12 0.59 17.84
CA PHE A 213 7.09 -0.87 17.77
C PHE A 213 7.12 -1.57 19.13
N GLU A 214 7.64 -0.95 20.18
CA GLU A 214 7.58 -1.48 21.56
C GLU A 214 6.15 -1.40 22.14
N ARG A 215 5.36 -0.46 21.65
CA ARG A 215 3.98 -0.20 22.11
C ARG A 215 2.93 -0.92 21.25
N LEU A 216 3.32 -1.43 20.07
CA LEU A 216 2.45 -2.13 19.14
C LEU A 216 2.47 -3.64 19.38
N PRO A 217 1.31 -4.33 19.31
CA PRO A 217 1.24 -5.77 19.54
C PRO A 217 2.04 -6.56 18.50
N ARG A 218 2.61 -7.69 18.92
CA ARG A 218 3.33 -8.61 17.99
C ARG A 218 2.42 -9.24 16.95
N SER A 219 1.11 -9.24 17.18
CA SER A 219 0.08 -9.71 16.24
C SER A 219 -0.17 -8.75 15.07
N LEU A 220 0.33 -7.50 15.14
CA LEU A 220 0.18 -6.54 14.04
C LEU A 220 0.91 -7.05 12.80
N LYS A 221 0.16 -7.22 11.72
CA LYS A 221 0.67 -7.51 10.38
C LYS A 221 0.73 -6.22 9.57
N LEU A 222 1.92 -5.68 9.43
CA LEU A 222 2.19 -4.40 8.77
C LEU A 222 3.06 -4.64 7.55
N CYS A 223 2.70 -4.08 6.40
CA CYS A 223 3.47 -4.14 5.16
C CYS A 223 3.68 -2.74 4.60
N PHE A 224 4.88 -2.44 4.10
CA PHE A 224 5.18 -1.21 3.39
C PHE A 224 5.34 -1.47 1.91
N ALA A 225 4.69 -0.63 1.09
CA ALA A 225 4.74 -0.72 -0.36
C ALA A 225 6.14 -0.43 -0.93
N HIS A 226 6.35 -0.84 -2.19
CA HIS A 226 7.53 -0.55 -3.01
C HIS A 226 8.84 -0.98 -2.35
N GLY A 227 8.88 -2.22 -1.82
CA GLY A 227 10.06 -2.77 -1.18
C GLY A 227 10.52 -2.02 0.08
N GLY A 228 9.63 -1.26 0.73
CA GLY A 228 10.01 -0.37 1.83
C GLY A 228 10.71 0.91 1.37
N GLY A 229 10.58 1.27 0.10
CA GLY A 229 11.15 2.49 -0.48
C GLY A 229 12.68 2.52 -0.42
N ALA A 230 13.25 3.60 0.09
CA ALA A 230 14.69 3.74 0.24
C ALA A 230 15.26 3.08 1.51
N PHE A 231 14.41 2.58 2.41
CA PHE A 231 14.83 2.07 3.73
C PHE A 231 15.83 0.91 3.64
N PRO A 232 15.66 -0.15 2.83
CA PRO A 232 16.59 -1.27 2.81
C PRO A 232 18.00 -0.85 2.40
N TYR A 233 18.13 0.06 1.43
CA TYR A 233 19.42 0.57 0.99
C TYR A 233 20.08 1.48 2.04
N LEU A 234 19.30 2.27 2.79
CA LEU A 234 19.77 3.23 3.76
C LEU A 234 19.74 2.73 5.21
N LEU A 235 19.39 1.47 5.44
CA LEU A 235 19.38 0.86 6.79
C LEU A 235 20.72 1.06 7.50
N GLY A 236 21.84 0.79 6.83
CA GLY A 236 23.18 0.97 7.41
C GLY A 236 23.47 2.42 7.84
N ARG A 237 22.91 3.43 7.16
CA ARG A 237 23.01 4.83 7.57
C ARG A 237 22.21 5.10 8.86
N ALA A 238 21.00 4.58 8.96
CA ALA A 238 20.16 4.72 10.16
C ALA A 238 20.78 3.99 11.35
N GLU A 239 21.29 2.78 11.14
CA GLU A 239 22.03 1.96 12.11
C GLU A 239 23.24 2.72 12.68
N ASN A 240 24.10 3.24 11.81
CA ASN A 240 25.26 4.03 12.22
C ASN A 240 24.85 5.29 13.00
N ALA A 241 23.81 5.99 12.58
CA ALA A 241 23.29 7.16 13.27
C ALA A 241 22.79 6.81 14.68
N TRP A 242 22.08 5.69 14.85
CA TRP A 242 21.60 5.22 16.15
C TRP A 242 22.78 4.94 17.10
N HIS A 243 23.86 4.31 16.64
CA HIS A 243 25.05 4.05 17.46
C HIS A 243 25.84 5.31 17.80
N CYS A 244 25.87 6.32 16.94
CA CYS A 244 26.75 7.47 17.06
C CYS A 244 26.09 8.75 17.58
N ARG A 245 24.74 8.80 17.67
CA ARG A 245 24.01 10.04 17.99
C ARG A 245 22.91 9.79 19.00
N ASP A 246 23.06 10.37 20.21
CA ASP A 246 22.10 10.22 21.30
C ASP A 246 20.69 10.65 20.89
N ILE A 247 20.54 11.73 20.11
CA ILE A 247 19.26 12.20 19.62
C ILE A 247 18.52 11.16 18.75
N VAL A 248 19.24 10.28 18.05
CA VAL A 248 18.60 9.26 17.16
C VAL A 248 18.12 8.06 17.96
N ARG A 249 18.76 7.74 19.10
CA ARG A 249 18.38 6.61 19.97
C ARG A 249 17.59 7.00 21.20
N ALA A 250 17.18 8.25 21.30
CA ALA A 250 16.55 8.79 22.52
C ALA A 250 15.30 8.01 22.92
N ASP A 251 14.47 7.65 21.94
CA ASP A 251 13.16 7.02 22.15
C ASP A 251 13.10 5.55 21.69
N SER A 252 14.12 5.08 20.96
CA SER A 252 14.19 3.69 20.48
C SER A 252 15.23 2.90 21.26
N PRO A 253 14.83 1.86 22.04
CA PRO A 253 15.75 1.09 22.88
C PRO A 253 16.68 0.18 22.09
N HIS A 254 16.36 -0.10 20.82
CA HIS A 254 17.10 -1.00 19.96
C HIS A 254 17.45 -0.34 18.61
N PRO A 255 18.56 -0.76 17.97
CA PRO A 255 18.93 -0.25 16.65
C PRO A 255 17.92 -0.65 15.57
N PRO A 256 17.85 0.08 14.43
CA PRO A 256 16.85 -0.14 13.40
C PRO A 256 16.77 -1.58 12.89
N SER A 257 17.88 -2.29 12.75
CA SER A 257 17.89 -3.69 12.30
C SER A 257 17.17 -4.67 13.23
N HIS A 258 17.02 -4.34 14.51
CA HIS A 258 16.25 -5.13 15.47
C HIS A 258 14.77 -5.27 15.09
N TYR A 259 14.22 -4.32 14.34
CA TYR A 259 12.79 -4.24 14.02
C TYR A 259 12.41 -4.83 12.67
N LEU A 260 13.34 -5.39 11.89
CA LEU A 260 13.06 -5.94 10.57
C LEU A 260 12.01 -7.05 10.58
N GLU A 261 11.90 -7.80 11.68
CA GLU A 261 10.88 -8.84 11.86
C GLU A 261 9.47 -8.28 12.17
N ARG A 262 9.34 -6.97 12.43
CA ARG A 262 8.07 -6.35 12.83
C ARG A 262 7.17 -5.99 11.67
N PHE A 263 7.68 -5.99 10.44
CA PHE A 263 6.93 -5.62 9.24
C PHE A 263 7.36 -6.42 8.02
N TYR A 264 6.54 -6.34 7.01
CA TYR A 264 6.77 -6.89 5.68
C TYR A 264 6.99 -5.76 4.68
N VAL A 265 7.50 -6.11 3.51
CA VAL A 265 7.57 -5.25 2.33
C VAL A 265 7.09 -6.02 1.10
N ASP A 266 6.68 -5.32 0.05
CA ASP A 266 6.40 -5.97 -1.22
C ASP A 266 7.65 -6.09 -2.11
N SER A 267 7.51 -6.75 -3.27
CA SER A 267 8.61 -6.98 -4.21
C SER A 267 8.66 -5.97 -5.36
N ALA A 268 7.91 -4.85 -5.28
CA ALA A 268 7.83 -3.85 -6.35
C ALA A 268 9.10 -2.98 -6.42
N VAL A 269 10.23 -3.57 -6.77
CA VAL A 269 11.55 -2.92 -6.84
C VAL A 269 12.16 -2.92 -8.24
N PHE A 270 11.57 -3.61 -9.23
CA PHE A 270 11.78 -3.54 -10.68
C PHE A 270 13.19 -3.87 -11.21
N ASP A 271 14.15 -4.26 -10.34
CA ASP A 271 15.54 -4.60 -10.71
C ASP A 271 16.00 -5.84 -9.92
N PRO A 272 16.65 -6.84 -10.58
CA PRO A 272 17.10 -8.05 -9.89
C PRO A 272 18.13 -7.79 -8.79
N ARG A 273 18.96 -6.75 -8.91
CA ARG A 273 19.96 -6.39 -7.88
C ARG A 273 19.27 -5.73 -6.69
N ALA A 274 18.24 -4.91 -6.94
CA ALA A 274 17.42 -4.33 -5.88
C ALA A 274 16.65 -5.42 -5.12
N LEU A 275 16.05 -6.39 -5.83
CA LEU A 275 15.40 -7.54 -5.18
C LEU A 275 16.41 -8.38 -4.38
N ARG A 276 17.64 -8.59 -4.89
CA ARG A 276 18.69 -9.29 -4.15
C ARG A 276 19.04 -8.58 -2.85
N LEU A 277 19.28 -7.24 -2.91
CA LEU A 277 19.52 -6.43 -1.72
C LEU A 277 18.36 -6.52 -0.73
N LEU A 278 17.11 -6.46 -1.24
CA LEU A 278 15.91 -6.56 -0.40
C LEU A 278 15.86 -7.90 0.34
N VAL A 279 16.13 -9.02 -0.35
CA VAL A 279 16.16 -10.36 0.25
C VAL A 279 17.30 -10.49 1.27
N ASP A 280 18.49 -9.96 0.96
CA ASP A 280 19.65 -9.98 1.87
C ASP A 280 19.40 -9.14 3.13
N THR A 281 18.58 -8.09 3.03
CA THR A 281 18.28 -7.18 4.14
C THR A 281 17.13 -7.67 4.99
N MET A 282 15.99 -8.05 4.37
CA MET A 282 14.75 -8.35 5.06
C MET A 282 14.54 -9.84 5.35
N GLY A 283 15.21 -10.73 4.59
CA GLY A 283 14.86 -12.15 4.53
C GLY A 283 13.66 -12.43 3.63
N ALA A 284 13.66 -13.60 2.99
CA ALA A 284 12.59 -14.01 2.09
C ALA A 284 11.22 -14.13 2.79
N GLU A 285 11.21 -14.32 4.09
CA GLU A 285 10.01 -14.45 4.94
C GLU A 285 9.26 -13.13 5.16
N ARG A 286 9.89 -11.99 4.84
CA ARG A 286 9.33 -10.64 5.04
C ARG A 286 9.02 -9.91 3.74
N ILE A 287 9.08 -10.61 2.61
CA ILE A 287 8.81 -10.04 1.29
C ILE A 287 7.60 -10.76 0.69
N MET A 288 6.66 -10.01 0.12
CA MET A 288 5.50 -10.54 -0.58
C MET A 288 5.50 -10.04 -2.02
N LEU A 289 4.99 -10.85 -2.97
CA LEU A 289 4.79 -10.38 -4.33
C LEU A 289 3.80 -9.21 -4.34
N GLY A 290 4.23 -8.06 -4.85
CA GLY A 290 3.41 -6.90 -5.12
C GLY A 290 3.80 -6.28 -6.45
N SER A 291 2.81 -6.00 -7.30
CA SER A 291 3.06 -5.55 -8.68
C SER A 291 2.83 -4.06 -8.92
N ASP A 292 2.05 -3.40 -8.09
CA ASP A 292 1.53 -2.05 -8.35
C ASP A 292 0.66 -1.97 -9.62
N HIS A 293 0.09 -3.12 -10.05
CA HIS A 293 -0.79 -3.24 -11.23
C HIS A 293 -2.10 -2.43 -11.04
N PRO A 294 -2.66 -1.76 -12.05
CA PRO A 294 -2.24 -1.74 -13.45
C PRO A 294 -1.47 -0.46 -13.85
N PHE A 295 -0.73 0.13 -12.95
CA PHE A 295 0.00 1.35 -13.27
C PHE A 295 1.22 1.10 -14.15
N PRO A 296 1.58 2.04 -15.07
CA PRO A 296 2.75 1.89 -15.94
C PRO A 296 4.08 1.81 -15.19
N LEU A 297 4.16 2.31 -13.95
CA LEU A 297 5.33 2.16 -13.07
C LEU A 297 5.35 0.81 -12.35
N GLY A 298 4.26 0.03 -12.42
CA GLY A 298 4.19 -1.30 -11.83
C GLY A 298 4.98 -2.36 -12.59
N GLU A 299 5.06 -3.56 -12.02
CA GLU A 299 5.69 -4.71 -12.67
C GLU A 299 4.83 -5.18 -13.84
N GLN A 300 5.37 -5.10 -15.07
CA GLN A 300 4.61 -5.41 -16.29
C GLN A 300 4.41 -6.92 -16.50
N ASP A 301 5.37 -7.75 -16.06
CA ASP A 301 5.29 -9.21 -16.08
C ASP A 301 5.17 -9.73 -14.64
N ILE A 302 3.98 -9.69 -14.07
CA ILE A 302 3.72 -9.88 -12.64
C ILE A 302 4.38 -11.15 -12.10
N GLY A 303 5.27 -10.96 -11.12
CA GLY A 303 6.01 -11.99 -10.41
C GLY A 303 7.18 -12.58 -11.18
N GLN A 304 7.50 -12.06 -12.36
CA GLN A 304 8.62 -12.55 -13.15
C GLN A 304 9.97 -12.20 -12.52
N LEU A 305 10.08 -11.01 -11.94
CA LEU A 305 11.28 -10.58 -11.22
C LEU A 305 11.66 -11.57 -10.12
N VAL A 306 10.69 -12.01 -9.31
CA VAL A 306 10.90 -13.00 -8.25
C VAL A 306 11.16 -14.40 -8.84
N ALA A 307 10.36 -14.80 -9.84
CA ALA A 307 10.47 -16.12 -10.45
C ALA A 307 11.85 -16.37 -11.08
N GLN A 308 12.46 -15.33 -11.66
CA GLN A 308 13.75 -15.41 -12.34
C GLN A 308 14.94 -14.97 -11.47
N GLN A 309 14.71 -14.58 -10.20
CA GLN A 309 15.80 -14.07 -9.35
C GLN A 309 16.87 -15.12 -9.13
N PRO A 310 18.11 -14.88 -9.58
CA PRO A 310 19.22 -15.77 -9.28
C PRO A 310 19.51 -15.84 -7.78
N GLY A 311 19.83 -17.01 -7.27
CA GLY A 311 20.21 -17.21 -5.87
C GLY A 311 19.04 -17.32 -4.89
N LEU A 312 17.79 -17.27 -5.36
CA LEU A 312 16.66 -17.75 -4.57
C LEU A 312 16.53 -19.26 -4.77
N ASP A 313 16.42 -20.02 -3.68
CA ASP A 313 15.96 -21.39 -3.74
C ASP A 313 14.43 -21.46 -3.94
N ASP A 314 13.91 -22.65 -4.16
CA ASP A 314 12.49 -22.84 -4.42
C ASP A 314 11.62 -22.51 -3.20
N ALA A 315 12.14 -22.69 -1.99
CA ALA A 315 11.42 -22.36 -0.75
C ALA A 315 11.29 -20.84 -0.59
N ALA A 316 12.37 -20.10 -0.73
CA ALA A 316 12.37 -18.63 -0.69
C ALA A 316 11.49 -18.04 -1.80
N ARG A 317 11.59 -18.57 -3.02
CA ARG A 317 10.77 -18.16 -4.16
C ARG A 317 9.28 -18.39 -3.89
N HIS A 318 8.92 -19.56 -3.38
CA HIS A 318 7.54 -19.86 -2.99
C HIS A 318 7.02 -18.93 -1.87
N ARG A 319 7.87 -18.65 -0.87
CA ARG A 319 7.53 -17.71 0.20
C ARG A 319 7.17 -16.34 -0.35
N ILE A 320 8.01 -15.76 -1.19
CA ILE A 320 7.78 -14.42 -1.75
C ILE A 320 6.58 -14.41 -2.71
N LEU A 321 6.47 -15.41 -3.60
CA LEU A 321 5.40 -15.44 -4.60
C LEU A 321 4.01 -15.68 -4.02
N ALA A 322 3.88 -16.39 -2.89
CA ALA A 322 2.56 -16.73 -2.35
C ALA A 322 2.53 -16.96 -0.84
N GLY A 323 3.49 -17.70 -0.28
CA GLY A 323 3.41 -18.22 1.09
C GLY A 323 3.22 -17.11 2.13
N ASN A 324 4.00 -16.04 2.02
CA ASN A 324 3.92 -14.91 2.96
C ASN A 324 2.59 -14.15 2.84
N ALA A 325 2.07 -13.96 1.62
CA ALA A 325 0.78 -13.31 1.42
C ALA A 325 -0.40 -14.14 1.98
N LEU A 326 -0.36 -15.48 1.80
CA LEU A 326 -1.34 -16.38 2.41
C LEU A 326 -1.34 -16.25 3.94
N GLU A 327 -0.15 -16.26 4.55
CA GLU A 327 0.01 -16.11 5.99
C GLU A 327 -0.38 -14.70 6.47
N PHE A 328 0.01 -13.67 5.72
CA PHE A 328 -0.27 -12.27 6.05
C PHE A 328 -1.78 -12.00 6.06
N PHE A 329 -2.52 -12.44 5.07
CA PHE A 329 -3.96 -12.23 4.98
C PHE A 329 -4.81 -13.32 5.64
N GLY A 330 -4.24 -14.48 5.97
CA GLY A 330 -4.99 -15.62 6.50
C GLY A 330 -5.87 -16.30 5.45
N LEU A 331 -5.37 -16.43 4.22
CA LEU A 331 -6.08 -16.99 3.04
C LEU A 331 -5.83 -18.48 2.84
#